data_3a487e9ac8fbc32114165577e6f9c7d3
#
_entry.id   3a487e9ac8fbc32114165577e6f9c7d3
#
_cell.length_a   1.000
_cell.length_b   1.000
_cell.length_c   1.000
_cell.angle_alpha   90.00
_cell.angle_beta   90.00
_cell.angle_gamma   90.00
#
_symmetry.space_group_name_H-M   'P 1'
#
loop_
_entity.id
_entity.type
_entity.pdbx_description
1 polymer ?
#
loop_
_entity_poly.entity_id
_entity_poly.type
_entity_poly.pdbx_seq_one_letter_code
_entity_poly.pdbx_strand_id
1 'polypeptide(L)'
;MKKFIQVNLWIDNNINKFQLFIFISILISIVSIMGLSTINALFLFLGVSLLLLVSIMSLVRKRWVDMDDSKVFKYFEELDLPEIDDIIIVTNAEKLSNYFEMGTPFIYAVCNNGTEFKVAEIKFLKGNRIIRIGFNYENKLGAKCFSFLDYEHTKKWWTTKSEIRNKKLEEIGI
;
A
#
# COMPACT_ATOMS: atom_id res chain seq x y z
N MET A 1 5.90 5.26 -16.36
CA MET A 1 4.86 4.29 -16.01
C MET A 1 4.94 3.86 -14.54
N LYS A 2 6.10 3.39 -14.02
CA LYS A 2 6.29 2.94 -12.61
C LYS A 2 5.76 3.94 -11.57
N LYS A 3 6.19 5.21 -11.61
CA LYS A 3 5.70 6.25 -10.67
C LYS A 3 4.18 6.43 -10.70
N PHE A 4 3.56 6.35 -11.88
CA PHE A 4 2.12 6.44 -12.04
C PHE A 4 1.40 5.28 -11.31
N ILE A 5 1.88 4.06 -11.48
CA ILE A 5 1.35 2.87 -10.81
C ILE A 5 1.53 2.99 -9.29
N GLN A 6 2.73 3.34 -8.80
CA GLN A 6 3.02 3.52 -7.38
C GLN A 6 2.10 4.54 -6.71
N VAL A 7 1.90 5.71 -7.35
CA VAL A 7 1.02 6.75 -6.80
C VAL A 7 -0.42 6.26 -6.70
N ASN A 8 -0.92 5.55 -7.71
CA ASN A 8 -2.30 5.07 -7.69
C ASN A 8 -2.50 3.91 -6.72
N LEU A 9 -1.54 3.00 -6.56
CA LEU A 9 -1.55 1.98 -5.51
C LEU A 9 -1.57 2.64 -4.12
N TRP A 10 -0.74 3.69 -3.91
CA TRP A 10 -0.77 4.44 -2.66
C TRP A 10 -2.15 5.09 -2.42
N ILE A 11 -2.79 5.66 -3.45
CA ILE A 11 -4.15 6.22 -3.36
C ILE A 11 -5.15 5.12 -2.99
N ASP A 12 -5.11 3.94 -3.63
CA ASP A 12 -5.98 2.81 -3.32
C ASP A 12 -5.85 2.40 -1.85
N ASN A 13 -4.62 2.36 -1.36
CA ASN A 13 -4.32 2.02 0.02
C ASN A 13 -4.72 3.10 1.05
N ASN A 14 -4.94 4.33 0.61
CA ASN A 14 -5.32 5.47 1.45
C ASN A 14 -6.60 6.15 0.95
N ILE A 15 -7.52 5.38 0.38
CA ILE A 15 -8.70 5.91 -0.32
C ILE A 15 -9.53 6.88 0.53
N ASN A 16 -9.73 6.58 1.82
CA ASN A 16 -10.49 7.44 2.72
C ASN A 16 -9.82 8.79 2.94
N LYS A 17 -8.47 8.81 3.09
CA LYS A 17 -7.71 10.05 3.24
C LYS A 17 -7.73 10.87 1.94
N PHE A 18 -7.66 10.18 0.81
CA PHE A 18 -7.71 10.79 -0.50
C PHE A 18 -9.08 11.40 -0.79
N GLN A 19 -10.17 10.70 -0.46
CA GLN A 19 -11.54 11.22 -0.57
C GLN A 19 -11.76 12.43 0.33
N LEU A 20 -11.28 12.39 1.58
CA LEU A 20 -11.33 13.51 2.50
C LEU A 20 -10.59 14.73 1.96
N PHE A 21 -9.38 14.51 1.39
CA PHE A 21 -8.60 15.59 0.78
C PHE A 21 -9.36 16.25 -0.39
N ILE A 22 -9.97 15.46 -1.28
CA ILE A 22 -10.79 15.95 -2.39
C ILE A 22 -11.97 16.77 -1.85
N PHE A 23 -12.69 16.23 -0.86
CA PHE A 23 -13.85 16.91 -0.25
C PHE A 23 -13.47 18.26 0.35
N ILE A 24 -12.40 18.32 1.15
CA ILE A 24 -11.90 19.56 1.75
C ILE A 24 -11.49 20.55 0.65
N SER A 25 -10.81 20.10 -0.40
CA SER A 25 -10.36 20.95 -1.51
C SER A 25 -11.54 21.58 -2.26
N ILE A 26 -12.61 20.81 -2.50
CA ILE A 26 -13.84 21.31 -3.12
C ILE A 26 -14.50 22.37 -2.20
N LEU A 27 -14.59 22.09 -0.91
CA LEU A 27 -15.22 22.98 0.07
C LEU A 27 -14.48 24.32 0.17
N ILE A 28 -13.14 24.29 0.23
CA ILE A 28 -12.31 25.50 0.20
C ILE A 28 -12.51 26.26 -1.11
N SER A 29 -12.58 25.55 -2.24
CA SER A 29 -12.81 26.19 -3.56
C SER A 29 -14.15 26.92 -3.61
N ILE A 30 -15.23 26.30 -3.10
CA ILE A 30 -16.56 26.91 -3.03
C ILE A 30 -16.53 28.18 -2.16
N VAL A 31 -15.98 28.08 -0.95
CA VAL A 31 -15.86 29.21 -0.02
C VAL A 31 -15.03 30.33 -0.63
N SER A 32 -13.94 30.03 -1.31
CA SER A 32 -13.08 30.99 -1.98
C SER A 32 -13.81 31.72 -3.13
N ILE A 33 -14.64 30.99 -3.88
CA ILE A 33 -15.44 31.57 -4.97
C ILE A 33 -16.60 32.42 -4.42
N MET A 34 -17.28 31.97 -3.38
CA MET A 34 -18.40 32.70 -2.76
C MET A 34 -17.93 33.97 -2.01
N GLY A 35 -16.74 33.94 -1.41
CA GLY A 35 -16.13 35.09 -0.73
C GLY A 35 -15.72 36.24 -1.67
N LEU A 36 -15.83 36.03 -2.97
CA LEU A 36 -15.41 36.97 -4.03
C LEU A 36 -16.24 38.23 -4.17
N SER A 37 -17.41 38.30 -3.49
CA SER A 37 -18.19 39.56 -3.55
C SER A 37 -17.48 40.76 -2.90
N THR A 38 -16.36 40.55 -2.20
CA THR A 38 -15.72 41.60 -1.40
C THR A 38 -14.19 41.68 -1.41
N ILE A 39 -13.38 40.64 -1.69
CA ILE A 39 -11.92 40.75 -1.48
C ILE A 39 -11.08 39.77 -2.35
N ASN A 40 -10.17 40.33 -3.15
CA ASN A 40 -8.92 39.80 -3.68
C ASN A 40 -8.94 38.67 -4.75
N ALA A 41 -8.38 39.01 -5.91
CA ALA A 41 -8.01 38.11 -7.01
C ALA A 41 -7.21 36.86 -6.54
N LEU A 42 -6.55 36.95 -5.41
CA LEU A 42 -5.73 35.85 -4.82
C LEU A 42 -6.60 34.66 -4.35
N PHE A 43 -7.77 34.93 -3.74
CA PHE A 43 -8.71 33.87 -3.33
C PHE A 43 -9.34 33.17 -4.53
N LEU A 44 -9.66 33.93 -5.59
CA LEU A 44 -10.16 33.39 -6.85
C LEU A 44 -9.11 32.45 -7.48
N PHE A 45 -7.88 32.92 -7.56
CA PHE A 45 -6.78 32.15 -8.10
C PHE A 45 -6.58 30.84 -7.32
N LEU A 46 -6.64 30.88 -5.99
CA LEU A 46 -6.52 29.72 -5.13
C LEU A 46 -7.66 28.72 -5.35
N GLY A 47 -8.91 29.21 -5.40
CA GLY A 47 -10.09 28.38 -5.66
C GLY A 47 -10.04 27.70 -7.03
N VAL A 48 -9.69 28.42 -8.09
CA VAL A 48 -9.54 27.88 -9.44
C VAL A 48 -8.39 26.87 -9.51
N SER A 49 -7.27 27.16 -8.87
CA SER A 49 -6.12 26.24 -8.84
C SER A 49 -6.45 24.92 -8.15
N LEU A 50 -7.20 24.94 -7.03
CA LEU A 50 -7.66 23.75 -6.34
C LEU A 50 -8.64 22.94 -7.20
N LEU A 51 -9.58 23.57 -7.88
CA LEU A 51 -10.52 22.90 -8.79
C LEU A 51 -9.78 22.22 -9.95
N LEU A 52 -8.79 22.91 -10.54
CA LEU A 52 -7.94 22.33 -11.57
C LEU A 52 -7.18 21.10 -11.06
N LEU A 53 -6.61 21.18 -9.86
CA LEU A 53 -5.90 20.07 -9.23
C LEU A 53 -6.82 18.87 -9.02
N VAL A 54 -8.03 19.08 -8.49
CA VAL A 54 -9.03 18.01 -8.31
C VAL A 54 -9.42 17.39 -9.67
N SER A 55 -9.59 18.21 -10.70
CA SER A 55 -9.92 17.74 -12.04
C SER A 55 -8.79 16.88 -12.64
N ILE A 56 -7.55 17.29 -12.49
CA ILE A 56 -6.37 16.54 -12.93
C ILE A 56 -6.30 15.21 -12.18
N MET A 57 -6.47 15.23 -10.85
CA MET A 57 -6.45 14.01 -10.05
C MET A 57 -7.58 13.04 -10.45
N SER A 58 -8.76 13.56 -10.76
CA SER A 58 -9.89 12.75 -11.25
C SER A 58 -9.56 12.08 -12.59
N LEU A 59 -8.95 12.80 -13.54
CA LEU A 59 -8.51 12.27 -14.83
C LEU A 59 -7.42 11.20 -14.66
N VAL A 60 -6.45 11.44 -13.78
CA VAL A 60 -5.41 10.47 -13.44
C VAL A 60 -6.03 9.20 -12.87
N ARG A 61 -7.01 9.36 -11.99
CA ARG A 61 -7.73 8.24 -11.37
C ARG A 61 -8.53 7.44 -12.37
N LYS A 62 -9.27 8.10 -13.28
CA LYS A 62 -9.98 7.45 -14.38
C LYS A 62 -9.01 6.62 -15.23
N ARG A 63 -7.88 7.20 -15.63
CA ARG A 63 -6.85 6.49 -16.41
C ARG A 63 -6.28 5.27 -15.68
N TRP A 64 -6.20 5.32 -14.36
CA TRP A 64 -5.79 4.19 -13.53
C TRP A 64 -6.82 3.07 -13.54
N VAL A 65 -8.11 3.40 -13.37
CA VAL A 65 -9.21 2.42 -13.40
C VAL A 65 -9.29 1.76 -14.78
N ASP A 66 -9.14 2.53 -15.86
CA ASP A 66 -9.20 2.06 -17.24
C ASP A 66 -7.92 1.33 -17.69
N MET A 67 -6.87 1.28 -16.86
CA MET A 67 -5.62 0.63 -17.20
C MET A 67 -5.79 -0.90 -17.21
N ASP A 68 -5.24 -1.55 -18.24
CA ASP A 68 -5.18 -3.01 -18.30
C ASP A 68 -4.34 -3.60 -17.16
N ASP A 69 -4.90 -4.57 -16.47
CA ASP A 69 -4.26 -5.27 -15.35
C ASP A 69 -2.93 -5.94 -15.75
N SER A 70 -2.76 -6.32 -17.02
CA SER A 70 -1.50 -6.87 -17.53
C SER A 70 -0.31 -5.92 -17.35
N LYS A 71 -0.55 -4.60 -17.50
CA LYS A 71 0.49 -3.56 -17.31
C LYS A 71 0.85 -3.39 -15.84
N VAL A 72 -0.13 -3.54 -14.96
CA VAL A 72 0.09 -3.49 -13.51
C VAL A 72 0.81 -4.76 -13.06
N PHE A 73 0.40 -5.91 -13.58
CA PHE A 73 1.07 -7.19 -13.29
C PHE A 73 2.54 -7.18 -13.70
N LYS A 74 2.86 -6.66 -14.89
CA LYS A 74 4.25 -6.51 -15.33
C LYS A 74 5.08 -5.60 -14.39
N TYR A 75 4.47 -4.58 -13.81
CA TYR A 75 5.14 -3.77 -12.78
C TYR A 75 5.46 -4.60 -11.54
N PHE A 76 4.56 -5.47 -11.11
CA PHE A 76 4.78 -6.34 -9.96
C PHE A 76 5.84 -7.42 -10.22
N GLU A 77 5.96 -7.92 -11.44
CA GLU A 77 7.05 -8.84 -11.82
C GLU A 77 8.44 -8.19 -11.71
N GLU A 78 8.51 -6.86 -11.79
CA GLU A 78 9.75 -6.11 -11.61
C GLU A 78 10.05 -5.77 -10.14
N LEU A 79 9.15 -6.11 -9.19
CA LEU A 79 9.39 -5.97 -7.77
C LEU A 79 10.18 -7.17 -7.25
N ASP A 80 11.02 -6.91 -6.26
CA ASP A 80 11.73 -7.95 -5.53
C ASP A 80 10.76 -8.64 -4.55
N LEU A 81 9.93 -9.54 -5.11
CA LEU A 81 8.98 -10.33 -4.34
C LEU A 81 9.70 -11.53 -3.73
N PRO A 82 9.29 -11.96 -2.52
CA PRO A 82 9.78 -13.21 -1.97
C PRO A 82 9.39 -14.38 -2.89
N GLU A 83 10.20 -15.42 -2.92
CA GLU A 83 9.87 -16.66 -3.61
C GLU A 83 9.03 -17.58 -2.70
N ILE A 84 8.36 -18.56 -3.31
CA ILE A 84 7.72 -19.64 -2.55
C ILE A 84 8.84 -20.38 -1.79
N ASP A 85 8.57 -20.75 -0.55
CA ASP A 85 9.51 -21.32 0.41
C ASP A 85 10.52 -20.33 1.03
N ASP A 86 10.55 -19.08 0.61
CA ASP A 86 11.36 -18.06 1.28
C ASP A 86 10.86 -17.82 2.71
N ILE A 87 11.73 -17.29 3.56
CA ILE A 87 11.41 -17.03 4.96
C ILE A 87 11.30 -15.54 5.18
N ILE A 88 10.10 -15.11 5.57
CA ILE A 88 9.79 -13.75 6.03
C ILE A 88 10.19 -13.64 7.50
N ILE A 89 10.91 -12.58 7.85
CA ILE A 89 11.31 -12.25 9.21
C ILE A 89 10.62 -10.94 9.61
N VAL A 90 9.86 -10.98 10.69
CA VAL A 90 9.13 -9.80 11.20
C VAL A 90 10.12 -8.81 11.82
N THR A 91 10.09 -7.58 11.37
CA THR A 91 10.92 -6.48 11.87
C THR A 91 10.16 -5.50 12.77
N ASN A 92 8.83 -5.42 12.62
CA ASN A 92 7.96 -4.59 13.46
C ASN A 92 6.67 -5.34 13.78
N ALA A 93 6.73 -6.14 14.84
CA ALA A 93 5.64 -7.01 15.27
C ALA A 93 4.40 -6.25 15.72
N GLU A 94 4.56 -5.11 16.40
CA GLU A 94 3.45 -4.29 16.89
C GLU A 94 2.57 -3.81 15.72
N LYS A 95 3.18 -3.20 14.70
CA LYS A 95 2.44 -2.70 13.54
C LYS A 95 1.85 -3.81 12.71
N LEU A 96 2.54 -4.93 12.61
CA LEU A 96 2.04 -6.09 11.89
C LEU A 96 0.85 -6.74 12.63
N SER A 97 0.91 -6.86 13.96
CA SER A 97 -0.20 -7.35 14.77
C SER A 97 -1.43 -6.45 14.65
N ASN A 98 -1.26 -5.13 14.77
CA ASN A 98 -2.36 -4.17 14.62
C ASN A 98 -3.01 -4.23 13.22
N TYR A 99 -2.24 -4.49 12.17
CA TYR A 99 -2.77 -4.70 10.83
C TYR A 99 -3.68 -5.92 10.76
N PHE A 100 -3.33 -7.01 11.46
CA PHE A 100 -4.12 -8.24 11.49
C PHE A 100 -5.34 -8.16 12.41
N GLU A 101 -5.29 -7.44 13.52
CA GLU A 101 -6.43 -7.23 14.43
C GLU A 101 -7.60 -6.56 13.70
N MET A 102 -7.32 -5.75 12.68
CA MET A 102 -8.34 -5.05 11.88
C MET A 102 -9.07 -5.94 10.87
N GLY A 103 -8.66 -7.19 10.62
CA GLY A 103 -9.29 -7.93 9.54
C GLY A 103 -9.17 -9.45 9.46
N THR A 104 -8.40 -10.12 10.33
CA THR A 104 -8.22 -11.59 10.24
C THR A 104 -8.05 -12.25 11.61
N PRO A 105 -8.32 -13.58 11.73
CA PRO A 105 -8.18 -14.32 12.98
C PRO A 105 -6.73 -14.51 13.45
N PHE A 106 -5.84 -13.60 13.12
CA PHE A 106 -4.43 -13.58 13.57
C PHE A 106 -4.30 -13.24 15.07
N ILE A 107 -5.41 -12.99 15.75
CA ILE A 107 -5.55 -12.59 17.17
C ILE A 107 -4.76 -13.51 18.12
N TYR A 108 -4.33 -14.69 17.67
CA TYR A 108 -3.67 -15.69 18.53
C TYR A 108 -2.23 -16.04 18.09
N ALA A 109 -1.70 -15.42 17.07
CA ALA A 109 -0.31 -15.65 16.69
C ALA A 109 0.63 -14.84 17.59
N VAL A 110 1.63 -15.50 18.15
CA VAL A 110 2.73 -14.81 18.84
C VAL A 110 3.62 -14.21 17.75
N CYS A 111 3.36 -12.98 17.38
CA CYS A 111 4.19 -12.25 16.45
C CYS A 111 5.13 -11.34 17.26
N ASN A 112 6.39 -11.70 17.34
CA ASN A 112 7.46 -10.89 17.91
C ASN A 112 8.43 -10.46 16.80
N ASN A 113 9.24 -9.45 17.08
CA ASN A 113 10.35 -9.13 16.18
C ASN A 113 11.27 -10.36 16.08
N GLY A 114 11.63 -10.72 14.86
CA GLY A 114 12.40 -11.94 14.58
C GLY A 114 11.55 -13.19 14.36
N THR A 115 10.21 -13.14 14.53
CA THR A 115 9.35 -14.28 14.17
C THR A 115 9.47 -14.57 12.68
N GLU A 116 9.62 -15.85 12.34
CA GLU A 116 9.79 -16.35 10.98
C GLU A 116 8.53 -16.99 10.45
N PHE A 117 8.16 -16.65 9.22
CA PHE A 117 7.07 -17.28 8.49
C PHE A 117 7.56 -17.79 7.13
N LYS A 118 7.18 -19.01 6.76
CA LYS A 118 7.51 -19.56 5.46
C LYS A 118 6.46 -19.15 4.43
N VAL A 119 6.89 -18.57 3.31
CA VAL A 119 6.03 -18.21 2.17
C VAL A 119 5.48 -19.50 1.56
N ALA A 120 4.17 -19.62 1.52
CA ALA A 120 3.48 -20.77 0.96
C ALA A 120 2.84 -20.47 -0.40
N GLU A 121 2.47 -19.20 -0.62
CA GLU A 121 1.75 -18.79 -1.81
C GLU A 121 1.93 -17.31 -2.08
N ILE A 122 1.92 -16.91 -3.37
CA ILE A 122 1.88 -15.53 -3.80
C ILE A 122 0.70 -15.37 -4.76
N LYS A 123 -0.24 -14.48 -4.41
CA LYS A 123 -1.44 -14.21 -5.21
C LYS A 123 -1.52 -12.78 -5.66
N PHE A 124 -1.80 -12.57 -6.93
CA PHE A 124 -2.21 -11.27 -7.46
C PHE A 124 -3.74 -11.20 -7.54
N LEU A 125 -4.34 -10.30 -6.77
CA LEU A 125 -5.77 -10.04 -6.79
C LEU A 125 -6.07 -8.94 -7.82
N LYS A 126 -6.46 -9.35 -9.03
CA LYS A 126 -6.70 -8.46 -10.18
C LYS A 126 -7.66 -7.31 -9.85
N GLY A 127 -8.82 -7.61 -9.23
CA GLY A 127 -9.83 -6.60 -8.93
C GLY A 127 -9.33 -5.47 -8.00
N ASN A 128 -8.50 -5.80 -7.04
CA ASN A 128 -7.95 -4.85 -6.06
C ASN A 128 -6.53 -4.40 -6.40
N ARG A 129 -5.89 -5.03 -7.40
CA ARG A 129 -4.49 -4.79 -7.79
C ARG A 129 -3.54 -4.89 -6.60
N ILE A 130 -3.72 -5.91 -5.77
CA ILE A 130 -2.95 -6.16 -4.56
C ILE A 130 -2.20 -7.48 -4.72
N ILE A 131 -0.94 -7.49 -4.30
CA ILE A 131 -0.19 -8.74 -4.11
C ILE A 131 -0.39 -9.21 -2.68
N ARG A 132 -0.81 -10.45 -2.53
CA ARG A 132 -0.90 -11.15 -1.25
C ARG A 132 0.13 -12.24 -1.14
N ILE A 133 0.86 -12.23 -0.03
CA ILE A 133 1.80 -13.27 0.32
C ILE A 133 1.13 -14.16 1.36
N GLY A 134 0.85 -15.40 0.99
CA GLY A 134 0.31 -16.42 1.88
C GLY A 134 1.41 -17.11 2.65
N PHE A 135 1.22 -17.37 3.93
CA PHE A 135 2.18 -18.03 4.79
C PHE A 135 1.51 -18.91 5.83
N ASN A 136 2.21 -19.97 6.21
CA ASN A 136 1.81 -20.85 7.29
C ASN A 136 2.42 -20.39 8.62
N TYR A 137 1.65 -20.48 9.68
CA TYR A 137 2.11 -20.20 11.03
C TYR A 137 1.43 -21.12 12.05
N GLU A 138 1.99 -21.22 13.22
CA GLU A 138 1.41 -21.93 14.35
C GLU A 138 0.89 -20.93 15.37
N ASN A 139 -0.37 -21.08 15.77
CA ASN A 139 -0.95 -20.20 16.78
C ASN A 139 -0.53 -20.61 18.21
N LYS A 140 -0.88 -19.81 19.22
CA LYS A 140 -0.56 -20.08 20.64
C LYS A 140 -1.08 -21.43 21.16
N LEU A 141 -2.03 -22.03 20.46
CA LEU A 141 -2.65 -23.32 20.82
C LEU A 141 -2.00 -24.50 20.07
N GLY A 142 -0.92 -24.25 19.30
CA GLY A 142 -0.25 -25.27 18.50
C GLY A 142 -1.00 -25.64 17.20
N ALA A 143 -2.06 -24.92 16.84
CA ALA A 143 -2.77 -25.19 15.60
C ALA A 143 -2.08 -24.54 14.40
N LYS A 144 -1.92 -25.31 13.32
CA LYS A 144 -1.43 -24.80 12.04
C LYS A 144 -2.49 -23.93 11.39
N CYS A 145 -2.13 -22.71 11.09
CA CYS A 145 -2.98 -21.70 10.50
C CYS A 145 -2.35 -21.18 9.21
N PHE A 146 -3.18 -20.59 8.35
CA PHE A 146 -2.76 -19.93 7.12
C PHE A 146 -3.31 -18.50 7.09
N SER A 147 -2.49 -17.55 6.66
CA SER A 147 -2.88 -16.15 6.53
C SER A 147 -2.20 -15.46 5.36
N PHE A 148 -2.61 -14.22 5.06
CA PHE A 148 -2.07 -13.41 3.99
C PHE A 148 -1.54 -12.07 4.49
N LEU A 149 -0.44 -11.62 3.90
CA LEU A 149 0.11 -10.27 4.00
C LEU A 149 -0.12 -9.54 2.69
N ASP A 150 -0.73 -8.36 2.73
CA ASP A 150 -0.75 -7.48 1.57
C ASP A 150 0.64 -6.84 1.43
N TYR A 151 1.36 -7.16 0.34
CA TYR A 151 2.75 -6.78 0.13
C TYR A 151 2.98 -5.27 0.31
N GLU A 152 2.23 -4.45 -0.41
CA GLU A 152 2.38 -2.99 -0.41
C GLU A 152 2.18 -2.35 0.97
N HIS A 153 1.26 -2.91 1.78
CA HIS A 153 0.98 -2.38 3.10
C HIS A 153 2.01 -2.80 4.15
N THR A 154 2.48 -4.04 4.07
CA THR A 154 3.17 -4.70 5.17
C THR A 154 4.67 -4.84 4.96
N LYS A 155 5.19 -4.70 3.72
CA LYS A 155 6.61 -4.90 3.37
C LYS A 155 7.59 -4.15 4.28
N LYS A 156 7.23 -2.98 4.72
CA LYS A 156 8.05 -2.15 5.64
C LYS A 156 8.18 -2.72 7.06
N TRP A 157 7.43 -3.76 7.41
CA TRP A 157 7.41 -4.36 8.74
C TRP A 157 8.01 -5.76 8.79
N TRP A 158 8.53 -6.21 7.66
CA TRP A 158 9.21 -7.49 7.53
C TRP A 158 10.26 -7.45 6.41
N THR A 159 11.17 -8.41 6.44
CA THR A 159 12.18 -8.65 5.41
C THR A 159 12.28 -10.14 5.12
N THR A 160 13.00 -10.54 4.08
CA THR A 160 13.26 -11.95 3.81
C THR A 160 14.68 -12.35 4.23
N LYS A 161 14.92 -13.65 4.44
CA LYS A 161 16.29 -14.16 4.68
C LYS A 161 17.19 -13.91 3.47
N SER A 162 16.63 -14.01 2.26
CA SER A 162 17.34 -13.71 1.01
C SER A 162 17.80 -12.25 0.96
N GLU A 163 16.93 -11.28 1.29
CA GLU A 163 17.30 -9.86 1.36
C GLU A 163 18.40 -9.59 2.38
N ILE A 164 18.31 -10.18 3.58
CA ILE A 164 19.35 -10.01 4.61
C ILE A 164 20.69 -10.59 4.12
N ARG A 165 20.66 -11.75 3.49
CA ARG A 165 21.86 -12.37 2.92
C ARG A 165 22.48 -11.49 1.84
N ASN A 166 21.67 -11.04 0.88
CA ASN A 166 22.14 -10.21 -0.23
C ASN A 166 22.76 -8.90 0.27
N LYS A 167 22.10 -8.24 1.23
CA LYS A 167 22.66 -7.03 1.86
C LYS A 167 24.03 -7.28 2.52
N LYS A 168 24.20 -8.41 3.22
CA LYS A 168 25.50 -8.77 3.80
C LYS A 168 26.56 -9.05 2.74
N LEU A 169 26.19 -9.66 1.60
CA LEU A 169 27.12 -9.89 0.49
C LEU A 169 27.56 -8.56 -0.15
N GLU A 170 26.63 -7.63 -0.37
CA GLU A 170 26.94 -6.28 -0.85
C GLU A 170 27.88 -5.52 0.10
N GLU A 171 27.69 -5.63 1.44
CA GLU A 171 28.54 -4.99 2.46
C GLU A 171 29.99 -5.51 2.44
N ILE A 172 30.22 -6.76 2.00
CA ILE A 172 31.56 -7.34 1.87
C ILE A 172 32.11 -7.32 0.44
N GLY A 173 31.38 -6.69 -0.49
CA GLY A 173 31.84 -6.44 -1.86
C GLY A 173 31.76 -7.67 -2.77
N ILE A 174 30.86 -8.60 -2.51
CA ILE A 174 30.59 -9.80 -3.35
C ILE A 174 29.25 -9.65 -4.03
#